data_3078ffe292f399f9b5a0498b176f04a7
#
_entry.id   3078ffe292f399f9b5a0498b176f04a7
#
_cell.length_a   1.000
_cell.length_b   1.000
_cell.length_c   1.000
_cell.angle_alpha   90.00
_cell.angle_beta   90.00
_cell.angle_gamma   90.00
#
_symmetry.space_group_name_H-M   'P 1'
#
loop_
_entity.id
_entity.type
_entity.pdbx_description
1 polymer ?
#
loop_
_entity_poly.entity_id
_entity_poly.type
_entity_poly.pdbx_seq_one_letter_code
_entity_poly.pdbx_strand_id
1 'polypeptide(L)'
;MKTILAAALFAASASAFAQEPAKLAQDKACLTCHTVDRKLVGPAYKEVAAKYAGDKEAMTKLVKKVRDGGQGVWGPVPMPPNPSVSEKEAAVLVKWILSQK
;
A
#
# COMPACT_ATOMS: atom_id res chain seq x y z
N MET A 1 -4.90 33.78 47.10
CA MET A 1 -4.88 32.39 46.58
C MET A 1 -5.09 32.43 45.10
N LYS A 2 -4.03 32.12 44.36
CA LYS A 2 -4.11 32.11 42.90
C LYS A 2 -4.18 30.68 42.47
N THR A 3 -5.31 30.28 41.98
CA THR A 3 -5.49 29.00 41.32
C THR A 3 -4.90 29.10 39.92
N ILE A 4 -3.79 28.41 39.71
CA ILE A 4 -3.19 28.28 38.38
C ILE A 4 -3.95 27.16 37.70
N LEU A 5 -4.81 27.53 36.79
CA LEU A 5 -5.39 26.59 35.83
C LEU A 5 -4.31 26.26 34.80
N ALA A 6 -3.64 25.12 35.02
CA ALA A 6 -2.82 24.54 33.97
C ALA A 6 -3.78 24.01 32.90
N ALA A 7 -3.94 24.77 31.84
CA ALA A 7 -4.59 24.27 30.64
C ALA A 7 -3.67 23.20 30.05
N ALA A 8 -4.01 21.95 30.26
CA ALA A 8 -3.38 20.86 29.55
C ALA A 8 -3.77 21.00 28.09
N LEU A 9 -2.88 21.51 27.29
CA LEU A 9 -3.01 21.46 25.84
C LEU A 9 -2.83 20.00 25.42
N PHE A 10 -3.93 19.33 25.23
CA PHE A 10 -3.95 18.09 24.48
C PHE A 10 -3.74 18.46 23.01
N ALA A 11 -2.50 18.43 22.57
CA ALA A 11 -2.21 18.36 21.16
C ALA A 11 -2.69 16.99 20.69
N ALA A 12 -3.93 16.92 20.22
CA ALA A 12 -4.40 15.77 19.47
C ALA A 12 -3.54 15.70 18.23
N SER A 13 -2.55 14.80 18.23
CA SER A 13 -1.78 14.53 17.02
C SER A 13 -2.75 13.92 16.00
N ALA A 14 -3.03 14.67 14.95
CA ALA A 14 -3.90 14.27 13.85
C ALA A 14 -3.30 13.16 12.97
N SER A 15 -2.25 12.47 13.44
CA SER A 15 -1.64 11.32 12.77
C SER A 15 -2.50 10.05 12.81
N ALA A 16 -3.70 10.12 13.41
CA ALA A 16 -4.58 8.98 13.61
C ALA A 16 -5.18 8.42 12.32
N PHE A 17 -4.94 9.01 11.15
CA PHE A 17 -5.60 8.62 9.90
C PHE A 17 -4.67 8.14 8.79
N ALA A 18 -3.40 7.85 9.12
CA ALA A 18 -2.59 7.07 8.22
C ALA A 18 -3.16 5.66 8.19
N GLN A 19 -3.88 5.32 7.13
CA GLN A 19 -4.37 3.96 6.95
C GLN A 19 -3.20 3.00 7.01
N GLU A 20 -3.32 1.99 7.85
CA GLU A 20 -2.32 0.95 7.92
C GLU A 20 -2.32 0.16 6.63
N PRO A 21 -1.19 0.12 5.88
CA PRO A 21 -1.18 -0.47 4.54
C PRO A 21 -1.57 -1.94 4.51
N ALA A 22 -1.16 -2.73 5.49
CA ALA A 22 -1.52 -4.15 5.57
C ALA A 22 -3.03 -4.33 5.70
N LYS A 23 -3.68 -3.52 6.53
CA LYS A 23 -5.13 -3.54 6.67
C LYS A 23 -5.82 -3.06 5.40
N LEU A 24 -5.31 -2.03 4.76
CA LEU A 24 -5.83 -1.54 3.49
C LEU A 24 -5.76 -2.62 2.41
N ALA A 25 -4.64 -3.34 2.32
CA ALA A 25 -4.49 -4.47 1.41
C ALA A 25 -5.52 -5.56 1.67
N GLN A 26 -5.80 -5.85 2.93
CA GLN A 26 -6.84 -6.81 3.32
C GLN A 26 -8.23 -6.30 2.92
N ASP A 27 -8.57 -5.08 3.26
CA ASP A 27 -9.88 -4.49 3.01
C ASP A 27 -10.18 -4.37 1.51
N LYS A 28 -9.16 -4.16 0.69
CA LYS A 28 -9.29 -4.08 -0.78
C LYS A 28 -9.08 -5.42 -1.48
N ALA A 29 -9.04 -6.51 -0.73
CA ALA A 29 -8.94 -7.89 -1.24
C ALA A 29 -7.62 -8.19 -2.01
N CYS A 30 -6.58 -7.40 -1.84
CA CYS A 30 -5.28 -7.65 -2.46
C CYS A 30 -4.70 -9.01 -2.00
N LEU A 31 -4.93 -9.35 -0.74
CA LEU A 31 -4.38 -10.58 -0.14
C LEU A 31 -5.11 -11.86 -0.57
N THR A 32 -6.13 -11.75 -1.40
CA THR A 32 -6.73 -12.91 -2.07
C THR A 32 -5.78 -13.50 -3.10
N CYS A 33 -4.96 -12.67 -3.73
CA CYS A 33 -4.04 -13.07 -4.80
C CYS A 33 -2.57 -12.86 -4.46
N HIS A 34 -2.26 -12.07 -3.46
CA HIS A 34 -0.89 -11.75 -3.06
C HIS A 34 -0.63 -12.12 -1.61
N THR A 35 0.61 -12.49 -1.31
CA THR A 35 1.13 -12.53 0.06
C THR A 35 2.44 -11.73 0.12
N VAL A 36 2.92 -11.44 1.32
CA VAL A 36 4.19 -10.74 1.49
C VAL A 36 5.37 -11.64 1.09
N ASP A 37 5.34 -12.91 1.48
CA ASP A 37 6.52 -13.78 1.47
C ASP A 37 6.56 -14.79 0.33
N ARG A 38 5.45 -15.11 -0.28
CA ARG A 38 5.40 -16.18 -1.30
C ARG A 38 4.39 -15.87 -2.40
N LYS A 39 4.66 -16.45 -3.56
CA LYS A 39 3.75 -16.40 -4.69
C LYS A 39 2.45 -17.15 -4.36
N LEU A 40 1.34 -16.55 -4.74
CA LEU A 40 0.02 -17.18 -4.70
C LEU A 40 -0.54 -17.15 -6.12
N VAL A 41 -1.58 -16.40 -6.40
CA VAL A 41 -2.04 -16.13 -7.78
C VAL A 41 -1.12 -15.07 -8.41
N GLY A 42 -0.84 -14.00 -7.67
CA GLY A 42 0.11 -12.97 -8.05
C GLY A 42 1.46 -13.14 -7.34
N PRO A 43 2.45 -12.33 -7.72
CA PRO A 43 3.78 -12.39 -7.10
C PRO A 43 3.73 -12.00 -5.63
N ALA A 44 4.69 -12.52 -4.85
CA ALA A 44 4.91 -12.07 -3.50
C ALA A 44 5.30 -10.60 -3.48
N TYR A 45 4.90 -9.85 -2.48
CA TYR A 45 5.27 -8.43 -2.38
C TYR A 45 6.78 -8.23 -2.24
N LYS A 46 7.48 -9.17 -1.60
CA LYS A 46 8.96 -9.18 -1.56
C LYS A 46 9.59 -9.31 -2.95
N GLU A 47 8.99 -10.11 -3.82
CA GLU A 47 9.44 -10.26 -5.21
C GLU A 47 9.21 -8.96 -6.00
N VAL A 48 8.07 -8.33 -5.79
CA VAL A 48 7.76 -7.03 -6.42
C VAL A 48 8.77 -5.98 -5.97
N ALA A 49 9.02 -5.88 -4.67
CA ALA A 49 10.00 -4.94 -4.12
C ALA A 49 11.40 -5.18 -4.70
N ALA A 50 11.83 -6.43 -4.83
CA ALA A 50 13.12 -6.77 -5.41
C ALA A 50 13.20 -6.41 -6.89
N LYS A 51 12.15 -6.69 -7.67
CA LYS A 51 12.12 -6.38 -9.10
C LYS A 51 12.22 -4.89 -9.38
N TYR A 52 11.54 -4.08 -8.59
CA TYR A 52 11.49 -2.63 -8.79
C TYR A 52 12.51 -1.85 -7.94
N ALA A 53 13.42 -2.53 -7.25
CA ALA A 53 14.47 -1.87 -6.49
C ALA A 53 15.33 -0.99 -7.42
N GLY A 54 15.48 0.28 -7.05
CA GLY A 54 16.24 1.25 -7.84
C GLY A 54 15.51 1.81 -9.06
N ASP A 55 14.30 1.35 -9.37
CA ASP A 55 13.48 1.93 -10.44
C ASP A 55 12.81 3.21 -9.95
N LYS A 56 13.22 4.34 -10.50
CA LYS A 56 12.67 5.66 -10.13
C LYS A 56 11.20 5.82 -10.52
N GLU A 57 10.72 5.02 -11.45
CA GLU A 57 9.35 5.05 -11.96
C GLU A 57 8.45 4.03 -11.25
N ALA A 58 8.98 3.29 -10.27
CA ALA A 58 8.26 2.19 -9.62
C ALA A 58 6.91 2.64 -9.05
N MET A 59 6.88 3.75 -8.33
CA MET A 59 5.63 4.27 -7.76
C MET A 59 4.58 4.53 -8.83
N THR A 60 4.95 5.24 -9.89
CA THR A 60 4.02 5.58 -10.98
C THR A 60 3.50 4.33 -11.69
N LYS A 61 4.41 3.41 -12.03
CA LYS A 61 4.06 2.16 -12.71
C LYS A 61 3.14 1.29 -11.88
N LEU A 62 3.44 1.13 -10.60
CA LEU A 62 2.69 0.22 -9.74
C LEU A 62 1.37 0.79 -9.27
N VAL A 63 1.27 2.09 -9.04
CA VAL A 63 -0.02 2.75 -8.77
C VAL A 63 -0.98 2.53 -9.94
N LYS A 64 -0.49 2.73 -11.16
CA LYS A 64 -1.28 2.45 -12.37
C LYS A 64 -1.67 0.98 -12.45
N LYS A 65 -0.74 0.06 -12.17
CA LYS A 65 -0.98 -1.38 -12.18
C LYS A 65 -2.08 -1.79 -11.20
N VAL A 66 -2.06 -1.25 -9.98
CA VAL A 66 -3.07 -1.55 -8.96
C VAL A 66 -4.45 -1.08 -9.42
N ARG A 67 -4.54 0.10 -9.99
CA ARG A 67 -5.83 0.68 -10.36
C ARG A 67 -6.39 0.14 -11.66
N ASP A 68 -5.54 -0.03 -12.66
CA ASP A 68 -5.96 -0.42 -14.02
C ASP A 68 -5.80 -1.92 -14.29
N GLY A 69 -5.06 -2.63 -13.46
CA GLY A 69 -4.72 -4.02 -13.69
C GLY A 69 -3.69 -4.20 -14.80
N GLY A 70 -3.50 -5.41 -15.24
CA GLY A 70 -2.59 -5.75 -16.33
C GLY A 70 -2.13 -7.18 -16.28
N GLN A 71 -1.28 -7.55 -17.24
CA GLN A 71 -0.69 -8.88 -17.34
C GLN A 71 0.64 -8.82 -18.08
N GLY A 72 1.38 -9.92 -18.04
CA GLY A 72 2.60 -10.11 -18.85
C GLY A 72 3.89 -9.86 -18.11
N VAL A 73 3.93 -8.95 -17.13
CA VAL A 73 5.14 -8.68 -16.34
C VAL A 73 5.53 -9.89 -15.48
N TRP A 74 4.54 -10.56 -14.92
CA TRP A 74 4.71 -11.72 -14.04
C TRP A 74 4.13 -13.00 -14.62
N GLY A 75 3.87 -13.02 -15.91
CA GLY A 75 3.29 -14.15 -16.61
C GLY A 75 1.91 -13.84 -17.19
N PRO A 76 1.17 -14.89 -17.66
CA PRO A 76 -0.08 -14.69 -18.41
C PRO A 76 -1.31 -14.44 -17.54
N VAL A 77 -1.23 -14.70 -16.22
CA VAL A 77 -2.38 -14.50 -15.35
C VAL A 77 -2.62 -13.01 -15.15
N PRO A 78 -3.81 -12.50 -15.53
CA PRO A 78 -4.08 -11.08 -15.41
C PRO A 78 -4.36 -10.68 -13.97
N MET A 79 -3.89 -9.50 -13.59
CA MET A 79 -4.34 -8.80 -12.40
C MET A 79 -5.54 -7.95 -12.79
N PRO A 80 -6.71 -8.15 -12.17
CA PRO A 80 -7.87 -7.33 -12.49
C PRO A 80 -7.69 -5.89 -12.01
N PRO A 81 -8.38 -4.93 -12.64
CA PRO A 81 -8.38 -3.55 -12.14
C PRO A 81 -9.09 -3.46 -10.78
N ASN A 82 -8.69 -2.47 -9.99
CA ASN A 82 -9.26 -2.20 -8.67
C ASN A 82 -9.88 -0.79 -8.66
N PRO A 83 -11.06 -0.58 -9.23
CA PRO A 83 -11.68 0.74 -9.32
C PRO A 83 -12.07 1.33 -7.97
N SER A 84 -12.23 0.49 -6.94
CA SER A 84 -12.53 0.95 -5.59
C SER A 84 -11.30 1.47 -4.83
N VAL A 85 -10.10 1.29 -5.37
CA VAL A 85 -8.86 1.81 -4.81
C VAL A 85 -8.59 3.18 -5.42
N SER A 86 -8.56 4.21 -4.58
CA SER A 86 -8.22 5.55 -5.03
C SER A 86 -6.73 5.65 -5.38
N GLU A 87 -6.35 6.68 -6.11
CA GLU A 87 -4.94 6.94 -6.42
C GLU A 87 -4.11 7.11 -5.14
N LYS A 88 -4.66 7.80 -4.14
CA LYS A 88 -4.03 7.99 -2.84
C LYS A 88 -3.86 6.66 -2.09
N GLU A 89 -4.88 5.83 -2.08
CA GLU A 89 -4.82 4.50 -1.47
C GLU A 89 -3.82 3.60 -2.20
N ALA A 90 -3.81 3.64 -3.52
CA ALA A 90 -2.84 2.90 -4.32
C ALA A 90 -1.41 3.32 -4.00
N ALA A 91 -1.16 4.61 -3.81
CA ALA A 91 0.15 5.12 -3.42
C ALA A 91 0.59 4.59 -2.04
N VAL A 92 -0.32 4.56 -1.08
CA VAL A 92 -0.06 4.00 0.26
C VAL A 92 0.30 2.51 0.15
N LEU A 93 -0.47 1.75 -0.61
CA LEU A 93 -0.24 0.31 -0.83
C LEU A 93 1.10 0.07 -1.52
N VAL A 94 1.39 0.77 -2.59
CA VAL A 94 2.62 0.59 -3.38
C VAL A 94 3.86 0.95 -2.55
N LYS A 95 3.81 2.02 -1.79
CA LYS A 95 4.90 2.39 -0.90
C LYS A 95 5.21 1.27 0.10
N TRP A 96 4.19 0.69 0.68
CA TRP A 96 4.32 -0.44 1.60
C TRP A 96 4.86 -1.69 0.89
N ILE A 97 4.33 -2.02 -0.28
CA ILE A 97 4.80 -3.16 -1.07
C ILE A 97 6.30 -3.01 -1.39
N LEU A 98 6.72 -1.84 -1.83
CA LEU A 98 8.13 -1.59 -2.17
C LEU A 98 9.06 -1.59 -0.95
N SER A 99 8.52 -1.48 0.26
CA SER A 99 9.29 -1.55 1.50
C SER A 99 9.55 -2.99 1.97
N GLN A 100 8.96 -3.99 1.36
CA GLN A 100 9.14 -5.38 1.76
C GLN A 100 10.53 -5.89 1.39
N LYS A 101 11.11 -6.68 2.29
CA LYS A 101 12.47 -7.23 2.12
C LYS A 101 12.52 -8.73 2.40
#